data_7a5b58c54378c20eb9dcd00e26a67354
#
_entry.id   7a5b58c54378c20eb9dcd00e26a67354
#
_cell.length_a   1.000
_cell.length_b   1.000
_cell.length_c   1.000
_cell.angle_alpha   90.00
_cell.angle_beta   90.00
_cell.angle_gamma   90.00
#
_symmetry.space_group_name_H-M   'P 1'
#
loop_
_entity.id
_entity.type
_entity.pdbx_description
1 polymer ?
#
loop_
_entity_poly.entity_id
_entity_poly.type
_entity_poly.pdbx_seq_one_letter_code
_entity_poly.pdbx_strand_id
1 'polypeptide(L)'
;MSDINKVVLAYSGGLDTSVIAKWLQTTYHCEVVTFTADIGQGEEVEPARAKAMAMGIEEIYLEDLREEFVSEYVFPMFRANAIYEGEYLLGTSIARPLIAKRLVEIARETGADAISHGATGKGNDQVRFELGAYALSPGIQIIAPWREWDLNSREKLLAYCESHGIPVEKKRGGKSPYSMDANLLHISYEGDILEDPAAEPEESMWLWSVSPEAAPDQPLYLDLTYQRGDIVAINGESLSPAEVLSTLNRLAGEHGIGRADIVENRYVGMKSRGCYETPGGTVMLKAHRAIESLTLDRELAHLKDELMPRYASLVYNGYWWSPERTALQALIDQSQQYVNGMVRLKLYKGNVIVVGRSSDDSLFDEEIATFEEDAGAYDQADAAGFIKLNALRLRLAAQKGRR
;
A
#
# COMPACT_ATOMS: atom_id res chain seq x y z
N MET A 1 -9.51 18.50 31.53
CA MET A 1 -9.75 18.01 30.17
C MET A 1 -10.51 19.14 29.49
N SER A 2 -10.08 19.58 28.31
CA SER A 2 -10.87 20.50 27.51
C SER A 2 -12.20 19.83 27.17
N ASP A 3 -13.31 20.55 27.26
CA ASP A 3 -14.63 20.03 26.90
C ASP A 3 -14.59 19.73 25.39
N ILE A 4 -14.76 18.47 25.03
CA ILE A 4 -14.86 18.02 23.64
C ILE A 4 -16.34 18.07 23.26
N ASN A 5 -16.69 18.94 22.32
CA ASN A 5 -18.07 19.13 21.87
C ASN A 5 -18.38 18.43 20.56
N LYS A 6 -17.38 18.25 19.70
CA LYS A 6 -17.53 17.61 18.39
C LYS A 6 -16.30 16.76 18.02
N VAL A 7 -16.53 15.55 17.49
CA VAL A 7 -15.49 14.58 17.10
C VAL A 7 -15.74 14.08 15.70
N VAL A 8 -14.71 14.04 14.85
CA VAL A 8 -14.76 13.34 13.57
C VAL A 8 -14.21 11.92 13.73
N LEU A 9 -15.01 10.92 13.39
CA LEU A 9 -14.69 9.52 13.51
C LEU A 9 -14.38 8.90 12.13
N ALA A 10 -13.23 8.25 12.00
CA ALA A 10 -12.99 7.32 10.89
C ALA A 10 -13.94 6.13 11.01
N TYR A 11 -14.92 6.04 10.13
CA TYR A 11 -16.07 5.17 10.27
C TYR A 11 -16.16 4.17 9.11
N SER A 12 -16.04 2.88 9.39
CA SER A 12 -16.18 1.84 8.39
C SER A 12 -17.58 1.23 8.30
N GLY A 13 -18.49 1.58 9.23
CA GLY A 13 -19.79 0.92 9.37
C GLY A 13 -19.73 -0.49 9.96
N GLY A 14 -18.53 -0.97 10.34
CA GLY A 14 -18.33 -2.23 11.05
C GLY A 14 -18.81 -2.19 12.51
N LEU A 15 -18.75 -3.34 13.19
CA LEU A 15 -19.16 -3.47 14.59
C LEU A 15 -18.39 -2.46 15.49
N ASP A 16 -17.07 -2.49 15.39
CA ASP A 16 -16.19 -1.71 16.27
C ASP A 16 -16.44 -0.21 16.13
N THR A 17 -16.44 0.30 14.90
CA THR A 17 -16.65 1.73 14.66
C THR A 17 -18.07 2.20 14.98
N SER A 18 -19.09 1.32 14.86
CA SER A 18 -20.46 1.63 15.28
C SER A 18 -20.57 1.73 16.81
N VAL A 19 -19.90 0.84 17.55
CA VAL A 19 -19.79 0.94 19.00
C VAL A 19 -19.05 2.22 19.40
N ILE A 20 -17.93 2.53 18.73
CA ILE A 20 -17.15 3.76 18.97
C ILE A 20 -18.02 5.02 18.78
N ALA A 21 -18.78 5.10 17.69
CA ALA A 21 -19.65 6.23 17.43
C ALA A 21 -20.62 6.47 18.60
N LYS A 22 -21.28 5.41 19.09
CA LYS A 22 -22.19 5.52 20.22
C LYS A 22 -21.48 5.79 21.54
N TRP A 23 -20.32 5.18 21.76
CA TRP A 23 -19.52 5.40 22.96
C TRP A 23 -19.05 6.85 23.07
N LEU A 24 -18.63 7.47 21.97
CA LEU A 24 -18.28 8.90 21.92
C LEU A 24 -19.47 9.79 22.32
N GLN A 25 -20.66 9.53 21.75
CA GLN A 25 -21.88 10.26 22.09
C GLN A 25 -22.23 10.15 23.58
N THR A 26 -22.07 8.98 24.17
CA THR A 26 -22.49 8.72 25.56
C THR A 26 -21.44 9.06 26.61
N THR A 27 -20.16 8.93 26.29
CA THR A 27 -19.06 9.16 27.24
C THR A 27 -18.58 10.61 27.25
N TYR A 28 -18.46 11.21 26.06
CA TYR A 28 -18.03 12.60 25.92
C TYR A 28 -19.19 13.59 25.82
N HIS A 29 -20.42 13.08 25.62
CA HIS A 29 -21.63 13.91 25.40
C HIS A 29 -21.43 14.89 24.24
N CYS A 30 -20.72 14.46 23.19
CA CYS A 30 -20.31 15.26 22.04
C CYS A 30 -21.12 14.89 20.78
N GLU A 31 -21.12 15.81 19.82
CA GLU A 31 -21.54 15.53 18.45
C GLU A 31 -20.50 14.64 17.76
N VAL A 32 -20.98 13.66 16.98
CA VAL A 32 -20.11 12.78 16.18
C VAL A 32 -20.37 13.03 14.70
N VAL A 33 -19.32 13.38 14.00
CA VAL A 33 -19.26 13.42 12.53
C VAL A 33 -18.62 12.12 12.07
N THR A 34 -19.21 11.43 11.11
CA THR A 34 -18.60 10.23 10.55
C THR A 34 -17.98 10.51 9.19
N PHE A 35 -16.81 9.92 8.96
CA PHE A 35 -16.12 9.95 7.68
C PHE A 35 -15.81 8.53 7.22
N THR A 36 -16.28 8.20 6.02
CA THR A 36 -15.99 6.95 5.32
C THR A 36 -15.33 7.29 3.98
N ALA A 37 -14.10 6.83 3.79
CA ALA A 37 -13.39 6.95 2.53
C ALA A 37 -13.72 5.74 1.64
N ASP A 38 -14.17 5.98 0.41
CA ASP A 38 -14.13 4.98 -0.64
C ASP A 38 -12.76 5.02 -1.30
N ILE A 39 -11.94 4.04 -1.01
CA ILE A 39 -10.62 3.80 -1.62
C ILE A 39 -10.59 2.46 -2.36
N GLY A 40 -11.78 1.94 -2.73
CA GLY A 40 -11.95 0.70 -3.48
C GLY A 40 -12.07 -0.57 -2.63
N GLN A 41 -12.59 -0.45 -1.41
CA GLN A 41 -12.86 -1.60 -0.51
C GLN A 41 -14.13 -2.39 -0.89
N GLY A 42 -14.88 -1.96 -1.89
CA GLY A 42 -16.08 -2.63 -2.38
C GLY A 42 -17.41 -2.15 -1.77
N GLU A 43 -18.36 -3.05 -1.57
CA GLU A 43 -19.77 -2.73 -1.26
C GLU A 43 -20.03 -2.19 0.17
N GLU A 44 -19.02 -2.06 1.03
CA GLU A 44 -19.23 -1.68 2.44
C GLU A 44 -19.49 -0.19 2.68
N VAL A 45 -19.38 0.65 1.65
CA VAL A 45 -19.42 2.11 1.78
C VAL A 45 -20.85 2.63 2.02
N GLU A 46 -21.82 2.28 1.19
CA GLU A 46 -23.22 2.73 1.34
C GLU A 46 -23.91 2.22 2.61
N PRO A 47 -23.76 0.96 3.06
CA PRO A 47 -24.31 0.51 4.33
C PRO A 47 -23.83 1.32 5.54
N ALA A 48 -22.62 1.89 5.49
CA ALA A 48 -22.08 2.72 6.57
C ALA A 48 -22.94 3.98 6.82
N ARG A 49 -23.38 4.66 5.74
CA ARG A 49 -24.27 5.82 5.84
C ARG A 49 -25.56 5.48 6.58
N ALA A 50 -26.24 4.42 6.16
CA ALA A 50 -27.51 4.02 6.76
C ALA A 50 -27.38 3.69 8.27
N LYS A 51 -26.28 3.05 8.66
CA LYS A 51 -26.00 2.75 10.07
C LYS A 51 -25.72 4.02 10.88
N ALA A 52 -24.94 4.95 10.36
CA ALA A 52 -24.67 6.23 11.01
C ALA A 52 -25.97 7.02 11.24
N MET A 53 -26.82 7.12 10.23
CA MET A 53 -28.15 7.77 10.34
C MET A 53 -29.03 7.10 11.40
N ALA A 54 -29.04 5.75 11.46
CA ALA A 54 -29.81 5.01 12.45
C ALA A 54 -29.36 5.26 13.90
N MET A 55 -28.12 5.72 14.11
CA MET A 55 -27.57 6.12 15.40
C MET A 55 -27.77 7.60 15.73
N GLY A 56 -28.51 8.34 14.88
CA GLY A 56 -28.81 9.77 15.06
C GLY A 56 -27.62 10.67 14.69
N ILE A 57 -26.72 10.20 13.84
CA ILE A 57 -25.62 11.02 13.32
C ILE A 57 -26.10 11.77 12.07
N GLU A 58 -26.00 13.09 12.08
CA GLU A 58 -26.50 13.95 11.01
C GLU A 58 -25.41 14.36 10.03
N GLU A 59 -24.18 14.60 10.51
CA GLU A 59 -23.03 14.98 9.68
C GLU A 59 -22.27 13.71 9.23
N ILE A 60 -22.46 13.30 7.96
CA ILE A 60 -21.92 12.07 7.40
C ILE A 60 -21.19 12.39 6.11
N TYR A 61 -19.88 12.22 6.12
CA TYR A 61 -19.01 12.33 4.95
C TYR A 61 -18.76 10.94 4.38
N LEU A 62 -19.08 10.75 3.12
CA LEU A 62 -18.80 9.55 2.35
C LEU A 62 -18.21 10.01 1.02
N GLU A 63 -16.92 9.80 0.83
CA GLU A 63 -16.16 10.41 -0.25
C GLU A 63 -15.44 9.37 -1.11
N ASP A 64 -15.57 9.50 -2.42
CA ASP A 64 -14.81 8.71 -3.39
C ASP A 64 -13.40 9.30 -3.51
N LEU A 65 -12.42 8.61 -2.95
CA LEU A 65 -11.02 9.01 -2.93
C LEU A 65 -10.14 8.05 -3.75
N ARG A 66 -10.73 7.22 -4.62
CA ARG A 66 -9.99 6.19 -5.37
C ARG A 66 -8.93 6.78 -6.28
N GLU A 67 -9.26 7.85 -7.01
CA GLU A 67 -8.29 8.51 -7.89
C GLU A 67 -7.17 9.17 -7.10
N GLU A 68 -7.49 9.93 -6.04
CA GLU A 68 -6.49 10.55 -5.18
C GLU A 68 -5.60 9.47 -4.52
N PHE A 69 -6.19 8.36 -4.06
CA PHE A 69 -5.45 7.27 -3.45
C PHE A 69 -4.39 6.69 -4.38
N VAL A 70 -4.75 6.45 -5.65
CA VAL A 70 -3.79 5.85 -6.57
C VAL A 70 -2.79 6.88 -7.09
N SER A 71 -3.23 8.07 -7.51
CA SER A 71 -2.36 9.08 -8.11
C SER A 71 -1.37 9.69 -7.11
N GLU A 72 -1.82 9.98 -5.87
CA GLU A 72 -1.04 10.77 -4.91
C GLU A 72 -0.35 9.91 -3.84
N TYR A 73 -0.71 8.62 -3.71
CA TYR A 73 -0.14 7.73 -2.69
C TYR A 73 0.45 6.46 -3.30
N VAL A 74 -0.32 5.70 -4.07
CA VAL A 74 0.15 4.43 -4.63
C VAL A 74 1.23 4.65 -5.67
N PHE A 75 1.01 5.47 -6.70
CA PHE A 75 1.98 5.71 -7.75
C PHE A 75 3.30 6.29 -7.23
N PRO A 76 3.32 7.34 -6.36
CA PRO A 76 4.56 7.81 -5.76
C PRO A 76 5.34 6.74 -4.99
N MET A 77 4.63 5.85 -4.30
CA MET A 77 5.24 4.72 -3.60
C MET A 77 5.84 3.70 -4.58
N PHE A 78 5.16 3.42 -5.71
CA PHE A 78 5.67 2.52 -6.74
C PHE A 78 6.84 3.13 -7.53
N ARG A 79 6.90 4.46 -7.73
CA ARG A 79 8.12 5.12 -8.26
C ARG A 79 9.34 4.83 -7.38
N ALA A 80 9.15 4.67 -6.08
CA ALA A 80 10.21 4.26 -5.16
C ALA A 80 10.55 2.76 -5.23
N ASN A 81 9.79 1.94 -5.95
CA ASN A 81 9.82 0.48 -5.89
C ASN A 81 9.65 -0.04 -4.46
N ALA A 82 8.86 0.64 -3.62
CA ALA A 82 8.78 0.37 -2.19
C ALA A 82 8.21 -1.03 -1.91
N ILE A 83 8.96 -1.81 -1.18
CA ILE A 83 8.58 -3.14 -0.70
C ILE A 83 9.10 -3.32 0.72
N TYR A 84 8.23 -3.67 1.66
CA TYR A 84 8.62 -3.87 3.05
C TYR A 84 8.99 -5.34 3.28
N GLU A 85 10.15 -5.55 3.91
CA GLU A 85 10.70 -6.88 4.22
C GLU A 85 10.76 -7.85 3.03
N GLY A 86 10.90 -7.30 1.81
CA GLY A 86 11.10 -8.07 0.59
C GLY A 86 9.82 -8.58 -0.08
N GLU A 87 8.64 -8.43 0.55
CA GLU A 87 7.40 -9.02 0.03
C GLU A 87 6.17 -8.11 0.13
N TYR A 88 6.03 -7.34 1.22
CA TYR A 88 4.82 -6.58 1.49
C TYR A 88 4.76 -5.28 0.69
N LEU A 89 3.76 -5.13 -0.19
CA LEU A 89 3.55 -3.95 -1.03
C LEU A 89 2.76 -2.83 -0.35
N LEU A 90 2.72 -2.81 0.99
CA LEU A 90 2.31 -1.68 1.83
C LEU A 90 0.84 -1.24 1.70
N GLY A 91 -0.06 -2.07 1.20
CA GLY A 91 -1.42 -1.67 0.87
C GLY A 91 -2.23 -1.07 2.03
N THR A 92 -2.19 -1.66 3.24
CA THR A 92 -2.81 -1.05 4.42
C THR A 92 -2.08 0.22 4.85
N SER A 93 -0.74 0.17 4.84
CA SER A 93 0.09 1.27 5.33
C SER A 93 -0.10 2.56 4.53
N ILE A 94 -0.23 2.45 3.21
CA ILE A 94 -0.35 3.60 2.31
C ILE A 94 -1.74 4.22 2.28
N ALA A 95 -2.77 3.49 2.71
CA ALA A 95 -4.14 4.01 2.80
C ALA A 95 -4.33 4.99 3.97
N ARG A 96 -3.65 4.75 5.10
CA ARG A 96 -3.87 5.52 6.33
C ARG A 96 -3.47 7.00 6.24
N PRO A 97 -2.39 7.40 5.54
CA PRO A 97 -2.06 8.82 5.34
C PRO A 97 -3.14 9.63 4.65
N LEU A 98 -3.81 9.10 3.64
CA LEU A 98 -4.92 9.76 2.95
C LEU A 98 -6.13 9.91 3.89
N ILE A 99 -6.52 8.84 4.58
CA ILE A 99 -7.64 8.87 5.52
C ILE A 99 -7.36 9.86 6.65
N ALA A 100 -6.15 9.86 7.22
CA ALA A 100 -5.76 10.80 8.27
C ALA A 100 -5.79 12.26 7.79
N LYS A 101 -5.33 12.53 6.56
CA LYS A 101 -5.43 13.86 5.93
C LYS A 101 -6.87 14.33 5.90
N ARG A 102 -7.76 13.52 5.36
CA ARG A 102 -9.16 13.93 5.18
C ARG A 102 -9.91 14.05 6.51
N LEU A 103 -9.61 13.20 7.50
CA LEU A 103 -10.13 13.36 8.86
C LEU A 103 -9.78 14.73 9.46
N VAL A 104 -8.52 15.15 9.32
CA VAL A 104 -8.06 16.47 9.83
C VAL A 104 -8.71 17.61 9.06
N GLU A 105 -8.89 17.50 7.75
CA GLU A 105 -9.57 18.49 6.92
C GLU A 105 -11.04 18.64 7.35
N ILE A 106 -11.77 17.53 7.49
CA ILE A 106 -13.17 17.54 7.95
C ILE A 106 -13.26 18.11 9.38
N ALA A 107 -12.31 17.79 10.26
CA ALA A 107 -12.30 18.37 11.60
C ALA A 107 -12.18 19.90 11.57
N ARG A 108 -11.38 20.45 10.65
CA ARG A 108 -11.28 21.91 10.44
C ARG A 108 -12.55 22.49 9.83
N GLU A 109 -13.12 21.82 8.82
CA GLU A 109 -14.36 22.26 8.14
C GLU A 109 -15.56 22.31 9.08
N THR A 110 -15.68 21.34 9.98
CA THR A 110 -16.80 21.20 10.91
C THR A 110 -16.56 21.89 12.26
N GLY A 111 -15.35 22.39 12.49
CA GLY A 111 -14.95 22.95 13.78
C GLY A 111 -14.86 21.92 14.90
N ALA A 112 -14.56 20.66 14.57
CA ALA A 112 -14.44 19.59 15.56
C ALA A 112 -13.18 19.75 16.43
N ASP A 113 -13.32 19.41 17.71
CA ASP A 113 -12.26 19.53 18.71
C ASP A 113 -11.26 18.36 18.63
N ALA A 114 -11.73 17.20 18.13
CA ALA A 114 -10.96 15.96 18.11
C ALA A 114 -11.27 15.11 16.88
N ILE A 115 -10.35 14.17 16.60
CA ILE A 115 -10.60 13.04 15.70
C ILE A 115 -10.59 11.73 16.50
N SER A 116 -11.24 10.70 15.96
CA SER A 116 -11.24 9.35 16.53
C SER A 116 -11.06 8.30 15.45
N HIS A 117 -10.49 7.15 15.84
CA HIS A 117 -10.30 6.00 14.97
C HIS A 117 -10.56 4.68 15.69
N GLY A 118 -10.87 3.64 14.93
CA GLY A 118 -11.15 2.28 15.43
C GLY A 118 -9.94 1.34 15.49
N ALA A 119 -8.71 1.84 15.28
CA ALA A 119 -7.53 1.01 15.31
C ALA A 119 -7.24 0.50 16.73
N THR A 120 -6.93 -0.82 16.83
CA THR A 120 -6.62 -1.46 18.11
C THR A 120 -5.25 -1.07 18.64
N GLY A 121 -5.07 -1.14 19.96
CA GLY A 121 -3.78 -0.83 20.62
C GLY A 121 -2.63 -1.79 20.27
N LYS A 122 -2.92 -2.92 19.61
CA LYS A 122 -1.92 -3.91 19.18
C LYS A 122 -1.48 -3.74 17.72
N GLY A 123 -2.19 -2.93 16.92
CA GLY A 123 -1.94 -2.73 15.51
C GLY A 123 -1.06 -1.52 15.19
N ASN A 124 -0.42 -1.52 14.03
CA ASN A 124 0.33 -0.37 13.53
C ASN A 124 -0.59 0.79 13.12
N ASP A 125 -1.85 0.53 12.82
CA ASP A 125 -2.76 1.53 12.24
C ASP A 125 -3.02 2.70 13.17
N GLN A 126 -3.08 2.47 14.50
CA GLN A 126 -3.15 3.57 15.46
C GLN A 126 -1.96 4.54 15.28
N VAL A 127 -0.75 4.01 15.11
CA VAL A 127 0.45 4.83 14.90
C VAL A 127 0.34 5.63 13.59
N ARG A 128 -0.11 4.99 12.52
CA ARG A 128 -0.26 5.61 11.19
C ARG A 128 -1.27 6.75 11.20
N PHE A 129 -2.45 6.54 11.81
CA PHE A 129 -3.47 7.59 11.95
C PHE A 129 -2.95 8.78 12.77
N GLU A 130 -2.39 8.49 13.94
CA GLU A 130 -2.00 9.53 14.89
C GLU A 130 -0.78 10.34 14.42
N LEU A 131 0.26 9.68 13.91
CA LEU A 131 1.41 10.40 13.34
C LEU A 131 1.01 11.25 12.13
N GLY A 132 0.10 10.75 11.28
CA GLY A 132 -0.45 11.54 10.17
C GLY A 132 -1.21 12.76 10.68
N ALA A 133 -2.09 12.57 11.64
CA ALA A 133 -2.88 13.67 12.22
C ALA A 133 -2.00 14.73 12.91
N TYR A 134 -1.04 14.32 13.73
CA TYR A 134 -0.11 15.27 14.38
C TYR A 134 0.78 16.02 13.41
N ALA A 135 1.21 15.38 12.31
CA ALA A 135 1.99 16.04 11.27
C ALA A 135 1.17 17.14 10.55
N LEU A 136 -0.11 16.89 10.31
CA LEU A 136 -1.01 17.79 9.59
C LEU A 136 -1.67 18.83 10.50
N SER A 137 -1.90 18.52 11.77
CA SER A 137 -2.53 19.38 12.76
C SER A 137 -1.95 19.12 14.16
N PRO A 138 -0.82 19.76 14.51
CA PRO A 138 -0.08 19.44 15.75
C PRO A 138 -0.86 19.59 17.05
N GLY A 139 -1.92 20.39 17.05
CA GLY A 139 -2.76 20.65 18.23
C GLY A 139 -4.05 19.84 18.30
N ILE A 140 -4.32 18.96 17.33
CA ILE A 140 -5.55 18.17 17.31
C ILE A 140 -5.58 17.15 18.44
N GLN A 141 -6.74 17.03 19.08
CA GLN A 141 -6.94 15.97 20.08
C GLN A 141 -7.30 14.65 19.36
N ILE A 142 -6.79 13.54 19.88
CA ILE A 142 -7.07 12.21 19.34
C ILE A 142 -7.70 11.36 20.41
N ILE A 143 -8.86 10.78 20.11
CA ILE A 143 -9.56 9.83 20.97
C ILE A 143 -9.37 8.43 20.35
N ALA A 144 -8.71 7.55 21.08
CA ALA A 144 -8.44 6.16 20.68
C ALA A 144 -9.14 5.18 21.61
N PRO A 145 -10.43 4.87 21.41
CA PRO A 145 -11.25 4.15 22.36
C PRO A 145 -10.67 2.81 22.82
N TRP A 146 -10.00 2.08 21.93
CA TRP A 146 -9.35 0.81 22.28
C TRP A 146 -8.28 0.92 23.38
N ARG A 147 -7.79 2.12 23.68
CA ARG A 147 -6.84 2.37 24.79
C ARG A 147 -7.54 2.94 26.04
N GLU A 148 -8.82 3.30 25.94
CA GLU A 148 -9.54 4.04 26.97
C GLU A 148 -10.67 3.22 27.60
N TRP A 149 -11.34 2.35 26.82
CA TRP A 149 -12.48 1.60 27.24
C TRP A 149 -12.15 0.17 27.71
N ASP A 150 -13.11 -0.48 28.37
CA ASP A 150 -13.03 -1.88 28.81
C ASP A 150 -13.75 -2.87 27.89
N LEU A 151 -14.23 -2.39 26.70
CA LEU A 151 -14.94 -3.18 25.70
C LEU A 151 -13.95 -3.99 24.82
N ASN A 152 -13.13 -4.81 25.43
CA ASN A 152 -11.97 -5.46 24.83
C ASN A 152 -12.24 -6.84 24.21
N SER A 153 -13.51 -7.24 24.06
CA SER A 153 -13.90 -8.49 23.40
C SER A 153 -15.12 -8.31 22.52
N ARG A 154 -15.26 -9.16 21.50
CA ARG A 154 -16.43 -9.18 20.63
C ARG A 154 -17.74 -9.35 21.39
N GLU A 155 -17.75 -10.17 22.44
CA GLU A 155 -18.93 -10.39 23.29
C GLU A 155 -19.35 -9.10 23.97
N LYS A 156 -18.41 -8.34 24.55
CA LYS A 156 -18.68 -7.05 25.19
C LYS A 156 -19.18 -6.02 24.19
N LEU A 157 -18.63 -5.98 22.97
CA LEU A 157 -19.09 -5.09 21.91
C LEU A 157 -20.54 -5.41 21.52
N LEU A 158 -20.89 -6.69 21.35
CA LEU A 158 -22.25 -7.11 21.03
C LEU A 158 -23.24 -6.79 22.16
N ALA A 159 -22.87 -7.03 23.42
CA ALA A 159 -23.69 -6.66 24.59
C ALA A 159 -23.90 -5.13 24.66
N TYR A 160 -22.87 -4.34 24.34
CA TYR A 160 -22.99 -2.90 24.25
C TYR A 160 -23.95 -2.47 23.15
N CYS A 161 -23.88 -3.10 21.97
CA CYS A 161 -24.83 -2.86 20.88
C CYS A 161 -26.27 -3.14 21.30
N GLU A 162 -26.52 -4.26 21.96
CA GLU A 162 -27.88 -4.63 22.46
C GLU A 162 -28.40 -3.60 23.45
N SER A 163 -27.57 -3.19 24.44
CA SER A 163 -27.97 -2.23 25.48
C SER A 163 -28.21 -0.80 24.95
N HIS A 164 -27.62 -0.43 23.82
CA HIS A 164 -27.73 0.91 23.24
C HIS A 164 -28.53 0.97 21.92
N GLY A 165 -29.14 -0.16 21.52
CA GLY A 165 -29.98 -0.23 20.32
C GLY A 165 -29.20 -0.01 19.01
N ILE A 166 -27.91 -0.35 19.00
CA ILE A 166 -27.08 -0.24 17.78
C ILE A 166 -27.46 -1.38 16.85
N PRO A 167 -27.82 -1.11 15.58
CA PRO A 167 -28.17 -2.16 14.64
C PRO A 167 -26.95 -3.01 14.28
N VAL A 168 -26.99 -4.27 14.69
CA VAL A 168 -25.99 -5.28 14.32
C VAL A 168 -26.57 -6.16 13.24
N GLU A 169 -25.94 -6.18 12.07
CA GLU A 169 -26.35 -7.12 11.03
C GLU A 169 -26.13 -8.55 11.50
N LYS A 170 -27.20 -9.32 11.57
CA LYS A 170 -27.10 -10.77 11.60
C LYS A 170 -26.68 -11.22 10.22
N LYS A 171 -25.36 -11.34 9.99
CA LYS A 171 -24.85 -11.80 8.69
C LYS A 171 -25.50 -13.16 8.35
N ARG A 172 -26.32 -13.15 7.30
CA ARG A 172 -26.79 -14.36 6.63
C ARG A 172 -25.62 -14.87 5.77
N GLY A 173 -25.07 -16.01 6.14
CA GLY A 173 -23.91 -16.63 5.47
C GLY A 173 -22.64 -16.47 6.31
N GLY A 174 -21.85 -17.51 6.42
CA GLY A 174 -20.68 -17.58 7.27
C GLY A 174 -19.73 -16.38 7.06
N LYS A 175 -19.37 -15.72 8.16
CA LYS A 175 -18.32 -14.71 8.13
C LYS A 175 -17.01 -15.38 7.74
N SER A 176 -16.22 -14.69 6.92
CA SER A 176 -14.79 -14.99 6.89
C SER A 176 -14.29 -15.03 8.34
N PRO A 177 -13.60 -16.07 8.77
CA PRO A 177 -13.01 -16.13 10.10
C PRO A 177 -11.89 -15.10 10.28
N TYR A 178 -11.34 -14.62 9.16
CA TYR A 178 -10.22 -13.69 9.10
C TYR A 178 -10.62 -12.24 9.35
N SER A 179 -9.73 -11.49 9.99
CA SER A 179 -9.75 -10.04 9.95
C SER A 179 -9.24 -9.58 8.57
N MET A 180 -10.01 -8.74 7.90
CA MET A 180 -9.71 -8.31 6.53
C MET A 180 -9.70 -6.79 6.45
N ASP A 181 -8.75 -6.25 5.69
CA ASP A 181 -8.71 -4.86 5.26
C ASP A 181 -8.50 -4.81 3.74
N ALA A 182 -9.31 -4.03 3.03
CA ALA A 182 -9.30 -3.99 1.58
C ALA A 182 -9.25 -2.54 1.08
N ASN A 183 -8.55 -2.34 -0.04
CA ASN A 183 -8.56 -1.12 -0.83
C ASN A 183 -8.14 -1.45 -2.27
N LEU A 184 -8.07 -0.46 -3.17
CA LEU A 184 -7.69 -0.70 -4.56
C LEU A 184 -6.35 -1.38 -4.76
N LEU A 185 -5.41 -1.25 -3.81
CA LEU A 185 -4.08 -1.87 -3.96
C LEU A 185 -4.07 -3.32 -3.50
N HIS A 186 -4.81 -3.67 -2.43
CA HIS A 186 -4.71 -5.00 -1.85
C HIS A 186 -5.92 -5.44 -1.02
N ILE A 187 -5.94 -6.72 -0.67
CA ILE A 187 -6.66 -7.28 0.47
C ILE A 187 -5.63 -7.88 1.44
N SER A 188 -5.80 -7.64 2.74
CA SER A 188 -5.07 -8.30 3.80
C SER A 188 -5.96 -9.27 4.58
N TYR A 189 -5.36 -10.36 5.05
CA TYR A 189 -6.00 -11.40 5.87
C TYR A 189 -5.13 -11.69 7.08
N GLU A 190 -5.73 -11.64 8.27
CA GLU A 190 -5.07 -11.93 9.54
C GLU A 190 -5.99 -12.73 10.47
N GLY A 191 -5.43 -13.43 11.45
CA GLY A 191 -6.17 -14.15 12.49
C GLY A 191 -6.59 -15.56 12.11
N ASP A 192 -7.36 -16.21 12.98
CA ASP A 192 -7.82 -17.59 12.85
C ASP A 192 -6.64 -18.55 12.59
N ILE A 193 -6.74 -19.46 11.62
CA ILE A 193 -5.66 -20.43 11.32
C ILE A 193 -4.33 -19.75 10.97
N LEU A 194 -4.35 -18.49 10.51
CA LEU A 194 -3.13 -17.75 10.16
C LEU A 194 -2.30 -17.36 11.39
N GLU A 195 -2.85 -17.47 12.61
CA GLU A 195 -2.08 -17.28 13.84
C GLU A 195 -1.03 -18.37 14.07
N ASP A 196 -1.21 -19.54 13.44
CA ASP A 196 -0.19 -20.58 13.35
C ASP A 196 0.64 -20.42 12.07
N PRO A 197 1.93 -20.03 12.17
CA PRO A 197 2.78 -19.89 10.97
C PRO A 197 3.00 -21.19 10.19
N ALA A 198 2.71 -22.35 10.76
CA ALA A 198 2.81 -23.65 10.11
C ALA A 198 1.53 -24.06 9.37
N ALA A 199 0.42 -23.38 9.58
CA ALA A 199 -0.84 -23.68 8.90
C ALA A 199 -0.85 -23.11 7.48
N GLU A 200 -1.26 -23.94 6.51
CA GLU A 200 -1.46 -23.49 5.11
C GLU A 200 -2.71 -22.62 5.02
N PRO A 201 -2.65 -21.44 4.32
CA PRO A 201 -3.83 -20.63 4.07
C PRO A 201 -4.86 -21.38 3.22
N GLU A 202 -6.13 -21.30 3.61
CA GLU A 202 -7.21 -21.96 2.88
C GLU A 202 -7.42 -21.31 1.50
N GLU A 203 -7.59 -22.12 0.45
CA GLU A 203 -7.85 -21.61 -0.90
C GLU A 203 -9.12 -20.71 -0.97
N SER A 204 -10.12 -21.02 -0.17
CA SER A 204 -11.38 -20.26 -0.08
C SER A 204 -11.22 -18.85 0.50
N MET A 205 -10.08 -18.54 1.12
CA MET A 205 -9.78 -17.25 1.70
C MET A 205 -9.53 -16.19 0.61
N TRP A 206 -8.90 -16.57 -0.50
CA TRP A 206 -8.47 -15.66 -1.55
C TRP A 206 -9.66 -15.19 -2.40
N LEU A 207 -9.85 -13.87 -2.50
CA LEU A 207 -11.03 -13.26 -3.14
C LEU A 207 -10.72 -12.66 -4.51
N TRP A 208 -9.49 -12.20 -4.74
CA TRP A 208 -9.12 -11.52 -5.98
C TRP A 208 -8.33 -12.40 -6.95
N SER A 209 -7.71 -13.43 -6.46
CA SER A 209 -6.85 -14.31 -7.26
C SER A 209 -7.31 -15.75 -7.21
N VAL A 210 -7.22 -16.42 -8.34
CA VAL A 210 -7.34 -17.88 -8.42
C VAL A 210 -6.00 -18.54 -8.06
N SER A 211 -5.99 -19.84 -7.73
CA SER A 211 -4.74 -20.55 -7.59
C SER A 211 -4.01 -20.66 -8.94
N PRO A 212 -2.66 -20.78 -8.95
CA PRO A 212 -1.91 -21.01 -10.19
C PRO A 212 -2.41 -22.23 -10.99
N GLU A 213 -2.89 -23.26 -10.30
CA GLU A 213 -3.46 -24.47 -10.92
C GLU A 213 -4.78 -24.18 -11.65
N ALA A 214 -5.63 -23.33 -11.05
CA ALA A 214 -6.92 -22.94 -11.62
C ALA A 214 -6.82 -21.84 -12.68
N ALA A 215 -5.65 -21.17 -12.77
CA ALA A 215 -5.43 -20.11 -13.75
C ALA A 215 -5.43 -20.66 -15.18
N PRO A 216 -5.80 -19.82 -16.19
CA PRO A 216 -5.86 -20.24 -17.59
C PRO A 216 -4.56 -20.86 -18.12
N ASP A 217 -4.69 -21.86 -19.00
CA ASP A 217 -3.54 -22.46 -19.71
C ASP A 217 -3.03 -21.58 -20.86
N GLN A 218 -3.77 -20.54 -21.23
CA GLN A 218 -3.34 -19.57 -22.21
C GLN A 218 -2.75 -18.34 -21.51
N PRO A 219 -1.52 -17.92 -21.89
CA PRO A 219 -0.92 -16.71 -21.33
C PRO A 219 -1.64 -15.45 -21.81
N LEU A 220 -1.68 -14.44 -20.98
CA LEU A 220 -2.12 -13.09 -21.34
C LEU A 220 -0.89 -12.20 -21.55
N TYR A 221 -0.87 -11.48 -22.67
CA TYR A 221 0.12 -10.45 -22.94
C TYR A 221 -0.45 -9.08 -22.68
N LEU A 222 0.34 -8.22 -22.01
CA LEU A 222 -0.03 -6.84 -21.69
C LEU A 222 1.09 -5.90 -22.10
N ASP A 223 0.72 -4.80 -22.76
CA ASP A 223 1.60 -3.67 -23.04
C ASP A 223 1.25 -2.55 -22.06
N LEU A 224 2.21 -2.19 -21.18
CA LEU A 224 2.06 -1.09 -20.23
C LEU A 224 2.88 0.11 -20.72
N THR A 225 2.22 1.24 -20.97
CA THR A 225 2.87 2.49 -21.37
C THR A 225 3.16 3.34 -20.14
N TYR A 226 4.40 3.76 -20.02
CA TYR A 226 4.92 4.59 -18.93
C TYR A 226 5.17 6.02 -19.35
N GLN A 227 4.83 6.97 -18.48
CA GLN A 227 5.25 8.35 -18.57
C GLN A 227 5.72 8.83 -17.20
N ARG A 228 6.99 9.21 -17.10
CA ARG A 228 7.62 9.68 -15.85
C ARG A 228 7.45 8.72 -14.68
N GLY A 229 7.57 7.43 -14.96
CA GLY A 229 7.47 6.36 -13.97
C GLY A 229 6.06 5.87 -13.65
N ASP A 230 5.02 6.51 -14.15
CA ASP A 230 3.63 6.11 -13.95
C ASP A 230 3.06 5.40 -15.18
N ILE A 231 2.18 4.43 -14.97
CA ILE A 231 1.46 3.77 -16.06
C ILE A 231 0.31 4.68 -16.50
N VAL A 232 0.28 5.02 -17.79
CA VAL A 232 -0.73 5.89 -18.39
C VAL A 232 -1.63 5.19 -19.40
N ALA A 233 -1.25 3.98 -19.85
CA ALA A 233 -2.08 3.18 -20.76
C ALA A 233 -1.80 1.69 -20.60
N ILE A 234 -2.82 0.87 -20.88
CA ILE A 234 -2.73 -0.59 -20.96
C ILE A 234 -3.21 -0.99 -22.37
N ASN A 235 -2.38 -1.73 -23.12
CA ASN A 235 -2.65 -2.16 -24.48
C ASN A 235 -3.05 -0.99 -25.43
N GLY A 236 -2.45 0.19 -25.22
CA GLY A 236 -2.72 1.39 -25.99
C GLY A 236 -3.98 2.18 -25.60
N GLU A 237 -4.77 1.69 -24.64
CA GLU A 237 -5.90 2.40 -24.06
C GLU A 237 -5.45 3.25 -22.88
N SER A 238 -5.65 4.57 -22.98
CA SER A 238 -5.36 5.52 -21.88
C SER A 238 -6.39 5.36 -20.78
N LEU A 239 -5.92 5.20 -19.55
CA LEU A 239 -6.73 4.96 -18.36
C LEU A 239 -6.34 5.92 -17.25
N SER A 240 -7.30 6.22 -16.37
CA SER A 240 -7.00 6.94 -15.13
C SER A 240 -6.18 6.06 -14.15
N PRO A 241 -5.47 6.64 -13.18
CA PRO A 241 -4.72 5.89 -12.18
C PRO A 241 -5.51 4.78 -11.49
N ALA A 242 -6.75 5.05 -11.05
CA ALA A 242 -7.60 4.06 -10.42
C ALA A 242 -8.04 2.95 -11.40
N GLU A 243 -8.33 3.31 -12.65
CA GLU A 243 -8.67 2.35 -13.71
C GLU A 243 -7.48 1.45 -14.07
N VAL A 244 -6.26 1.99 -14.13
CA VAL A 244 -5.04 1.20 -14.31
C VAL A 244 -4.93 0.12 -13.26
N LEU A 245 -5.01 0.50 -11.97
CA LEU A 245 -4.84 -0.45 -10.87
C LEU A 245 -5.97 -1.48 -10.82
N SER A 246 -7.22 -1.06 -11.00
CA SER A 246 -8.39 -1.97 -11.06
C SER A 246 -8.28 -2.97 -12.19
N THR A 247 -7.86 -2.51 -13.38
CA THR A 247 -7.67 -3.39 -14.56
C THR A 247 -6.57 -4.40 -14.32
N LEU A 248 -5.44 -3.97 -13.78
CA LEU A 248 -4.32 -4.86 -13.45
C LEU A 248 -4.69 -5.86 -12.35
N ASN A 249 -5.44 -5.45 -11.32
CA ASN A 249 -5.92 -6.37 -10.28
C ASN A 249 -6.75 -7.50 -10.88
N ARG A 250 -7.73 -7.17 -11.74
CA ARG A 250 -8.58 -8.17 -12.38
C ARG A 250 -7.76 -9.12 -13.27
N LEU A 251 -6.98 -8.58 -14.20
CA LEU A 251 -6.23 -9.37 -15.16
C LEU A 251 -5.16 -10.25 -14.49
N ALA A 252 -4.46 -9.73 -13.49
CA ALA A 252 -3.44 -10.48 -12.77
C ALA A 252 -4.05 -11.53 -11.84
N GLY A 253 -5.15 -11.18 -11.16
CA GLY A 253 -5.87 -12.13 -10.29
C GLY A 253 -6.43 -13.32 -11.05
N GLU A 254 -7.00 -13.12 -12.23
CA GLU A 254 -7.46 -14.18 -13.15
C GLU A 254 -6.31 -15.14 -13.54
N HIS A 255 -5.05 -14.69 -13.48
CA HIS A 255 -3.86 -15.48 -13.79
C HIS A 255 -3.10 -15.98 -12.56
N GLY A 256 -3.71 -15.91 -11.37
CA GLY A 256 -3.16 -16.45 -10.13
C GLY A 256 -1.98 -15.64 -9.55
N ILE A 257 -1.89 -14.35 -9.86
CA ILE A 257 -0.78 -13.48 -9.46
C ILE A 257 -1.18 -12.67 -8.23
N GLY A 258 -0.19 -12.42 -7.34
CA GLY A 258 -0.27 -11.40 -6.31
C GLY A 258 -0.53 -11.89 -4.89
N ARG A 259 -0.48 -13.20 -4.64
CA ARG A 259 -0.56 -13.75 -3.28
C ARG A 259 0.79 -13.65 -2.58
N ALA A 260 0.78 -13.22 -1.32
CA ALA A 260 1.93 -13.21 -0.42
C ALA A 260 1.52 -13.71 0.95
N ASP A 261 2.42 -14.41 1.64
CA ASP A 261 2.27 -14.91 3.00
C ASP A 261 3.55 -14.59 3.76
N ILE A 262 3.49 -13.68 4.72
CA ILE A 262 4.67 -13.18 5.41
C ILE A 262 4.47 -13.14 6.93
N VAL A 263 5.57 -13.34 7.63
CA VAL A 263 5.68 -13.02 9.06
C VAL A 263 6.47 -11.73 9.19
N GLU A 264 5.76 -10.63 9.26
CA GLU A 264 6.33 -9.28 9.29
C GLU A 264 6.66 -8.79 10.71
N ASN A 265 7.56 -7.82 10.79
CA ASN A 265 7.87 -7.16 12.06
C ASN A 265 7.05 -5.87 12.18
N ARG A 266 6.04 -5.88 13.05
CA ARG A 266 5.23 -4.68 13.34
C ARG A 266 6.07 -3.61 14.04
N TYR A 267 5.79 -2.35 13.73
CA TYR A 267 6.47 -1.22 14.34
C TYR A 267 6.26 -1.15 15.86
N VAL A 268 5.12 -1.64 16.34
CA VAL A 268 4.81 -1.78 17.77
C VAL A 268 5.61 -2.91 18.47
N GLY A 269 6.50 -3.60 17.76
CA GLY A 269 7.52 -4.49 18.36
C GLY A 269 7.21 -5.98 18.35
N MET A 270 6.11 -6.43 17.74
CA MET A 270 5.77 -7.85 17.64
C MET A 270 5.86 -8.37 16.20
N LYS A 271 6.06 -9.67 16.05
CA LYS A 271 5.87 -10.36 14.77
C LYS A 271 4.38 -10.68 14.57
N SER A 272 3.92 -10.58 13.34
CA SER A 272 2.57 -10.94 12.94
C SER A 272 2.58 -11.57 11.56
N ARG A 273 1.84 -12.65 11.37
CA ARG A 273 1.62 -13.23 10.06
C ARG A 273 0.44 -12.53 9.39
N GLY A 274 0.64 -12.12 8.15
CA GLY A 274 -0.39 -11.61 7.27
C GLY A 274 -0.32 -12.27 5.90
N CYS A 275 -1.49 -12.59 5.33
CA CYS A 275 -1.61 -12.98 3.94
C CYS A 275 -2.19 -11.81 3.15
N TYR A 276 -1.69 -11.62 1.93
CA TYR A 276 -2.04 -10.47 1.12
C TYR A 276 -2.35 -10.88 -0.31
N GLU A 277 -3.34 -10.22 -0.91
CA GLU A 277 -3.56 -10.25 -2.35
C GLU A 277 -3.27 -8.86 -2.91
N THR A 278 -2.27 -8.78 -3.79
CA THR A 278 -1.85 -7.53 -4.43
C THR A 278 -1.57 -7.77 -5.92
N PRO A 279 -2.57 -8.23 -6.71
CA PRO A 279 -2.33 -8.66 -8.08
C PRO A 279 -1.77 -7.56 -8.98
N GLY A 280 -2.45 -6.41 -9.04
CA GLY A 280 -2.03 -5.25 -9.83
C GLY A 280 -0.71 -4.68 -9.36
N GLY A 281 -0.52 -4.54 -8.05
CA GLY A 281 0.74 -4.05 -7.47
C GLY A 281 1.93 -4.93 -7.82
N THR A 282 1.76 -6.27 -7.85
CA THR A 282 2.81 -7.21 -8.26
C THR A 282 3.21 -6.99 -9.73
N VAL A 283 2.24 -6.79 -10.61
CA VAL A 283 2.49 -6.45 -12.03
C VAL A 283 3.20 -5.10 -12.14
N MET A 284 2.70 -4.08 -11.44
CA MET A 284 3.26 -2.72 -11.47
C MET A 284 4.72 -2.72 -11.03
N LEU A 285 5.05 -3.36 -9.90
CA LEU A 285 6.43 -3.41 -9.40
C LEU A 285 7.38 -4.08 -10.40
N LYS A 286 6.95 -5.20 -10.98
CA LYS A 286 7.77 -5.94 -11.96
C LYS A 286 8.00 -5.14 -13.23
N ALA A 287 6.96 -4.50 -13.74
CA ALA A 287 7.02 -3.69 -14.96
C ALA A 287 7.82 -2.39 -14.76
N HIS A 288 7.63 -1.70 -13.63
CA HIS A 288 8.35 -0.46 -13.32
C HIS A 288 9.87 -0.70 -13.25
N ARG A 289 10.30 -1.75 -12.56
CA ARG A 289 11.72 -2.12 -12.55
C ARG A 289 12.26 -2.49 -13.94
N ALA A 290 11.39 -3.02 -14.81
CA ALA A 290 11.80 -3.34 -16.18
C ALA A 290 12.03 -2.10 -17.04
N ILE A 291 11.18 -1.07 -16.96
CA ILE A 291 11.40 0.17 -17.71
C ILE A 291 12.58 0.97 -17.14
N GLU A 292 12.73 1.03 -15.83
CA GLU A 292 13.87 1.65 -15.17
C GLU A 292 15.21 1.03 -15.61
N SER A 293 15.25 -0.25 -15.91
CA SER A 293 16.47 -0.93 -16.36
C SER A 293 16.99 -0.44 -17.71
N LEU A 294 16.15 0.25 -18.51
CA LEU A 294 16.59 0.91 -19.74
C LEU A 294 16.97 2.38 -19.53
N THR A 295 16.30 3.07 -18.61
CA THR A 295 16.26 4.52 -18.57
C THR A 295 17.08 5.15 -17.44
N LEU A 296 17.42 4.39 -16.40
CA LEU A 296 18.27 4.85 -15.31
C LEU A 296 19.72 4.45 -15.55
N ASP A 297 20.63 5.39 -15.30
CA ASP A 297 22.04 5.03 -15.23
C ASP A 297 22.32 4.15 -13.99
N ARG A 298 23.46 3.45 -14.04
CA ARG A 298 23.86 2.48 -13.04
C ARG A 298 23.86 3.05 -11.61
N GLU A 299 24.48 4.21 -11.42
CA GLU A 299 24.68 4.76 -10.07
C GLU A 299 23.36 5.28 -9.49
N LEU A 300 22.51 5.89 -10.30
CA LEU A 300 21.18 6.34 -9.88
C LEU A 300 20.25 5.14 -9.54
N ALA A 301 20.31 4.08 -10.35
CA ALA A 301 19.54 2.86 -10.08
C ALA A 301 19.96 2.21 -8.75
N HIS A 302 21.27 2.12 -8.48
CA HIS A 302 21.79 1.57 -7.23
C HIS A 302 21.43 2.45 -6.03
N LEU A 303 21.58 3.78 -6.16
CA LEU A 303 21.18 4.72 -5.10
C LEU A 303 19.69 4.55 -4.74
N LYS A 304 18.82 4.43 -5.74
CA LYS A 304 17.39 4.17 -5.52
C LYS A 304 17.16 2.87 -4.75
N ASP A 305 17.84 1.79 -5.14
CA ASP A 305 17.72 0.49 -4.47
C ASP A 305 18.23 0.53 -3.00
N GLU A 306 19.27 1.31 -2.71
CA GLU A 306 19.75 1.52 -1.34
C GLU A 306 18.75 2.32 -0.48
N LEU A 307 18.04 3.28 -1.06
CA LEU A 307 17.08 4.12 -0.36
C LEU A 307 15.69 3.47 -0.19
N MET A 308 15.35 2.50 -1.04
CA MET A 308 14.04 1.86 -1.05
C MET A 308 13.65 1.25 0.31
N PRO A 309 14.50 0.49 1.04
CA PRO A 309 14.13 -0.07 2.35
C PRO A 309 13.82 1.02 3.38
N ARG A 310 14.53 2.15 3.33
CA ARG A 310 14.27 3.30 4.19
C ARG A 310 12.92 3.92 3.87
N TYR A 311 12.63 4.14 2.59
CA TYR A 311 11.35 4.67 2.13
C TYR A 311 10.19 3.74 2.54
N ALA A 312 10.31 2.44 2.30
CA ALA A 312 9.31 1.44 2.68
C ALA A 312 9.05 1.43 4.19
N SER A 313 10.11 1.53 5.01
CA SER A 313 9.98 1.61 6.47
C SER A 313 9.27 2.88 6.93
N LEU A 314 9.49 4.02 6.29
CA LEU A 314 8.77 5.25 6.62
C LEU A 314 7.27 5.12 6.33
N VAL A 315 6.90 4.55 5.18
CA VAL A 315 5.49 4.27 4.85
C VAL A 315 4.89 3.29 5.83
N TYR A 316 5.56 2.16 6.09
CA TYR A 316 5.09 1.12 6.99
C TYR A 316 4.83 1.63 8.42
N ASN A 317 5.74 2.49 8.92
CA ASN A 317 5.71 3.03 10.28
C ASN A 317 4.82 4.27 10.44
N GLY A 318 4.17 4.77 9.37
CA GLY A 318 3.25 5.90 9.46
C GLY A 318 3.87 7.28 9.26
N TYR A 319 5.09 7.37 8.77
CA TYR A 319 5.83 8.63 8.55
C TYR A 319 5.64 9.22 7.14
N TRP A 320 4.49 8.99 6.50
CA TRP A 320 4.20 9.54 5.17
C TRP A 320 4.38 11.06 5.11
N TRP A 321 3.93 11.77 6.15
CA TRP A 321 3.97 13.23 6.24
C TRP A 321 5.28 13.77 6.85
N SER A 322 6.30 12.94 7.02
CA SER A 322 7.58 13.38 7.58
C SER A 322 8.43 14.15 6.56
N PRO A 323 9.26 15.11 7.01
CA PRO A 323 10.20 15.82 6.14
C PRO A 323 11.17 14.89 5.41
N GLU A 324 11.61 13.81 6.05
CA GLU A 324 12.54 12.86 5.43
C GLU A 324 11.89 12.07 4.28
N ARG A 325 10.61 11.63 4.44
CA ARG A 325 9.90 10.97 3.33
C ARG A 325 9.70 11.95 2.17
N THR A 326 9.38 13.21 2.44
CA THR A 326 9.22 14.25 1.43
C THR A 326 10.51 14.48 0.66
N ALA A 327 11.66 14.52 1.35
CA ALA A 327 12.97 14.67 0.71
C ALA A 327 13.32 13.45 -0.17
N LEU A 328 13.05 12.23 0.32
CA LEU A 328 13.24 11.00 -0.46
C LEU A 328 12.33 10.98 -1.68
N GLN A 329 11.07 11.41 -1.56
CA GLN A 329 10.13 11.47 -2.69
C GLN A 329 10.65 12.42 -3.78
N ALA A 330 11.17 13.57 -3.40
CA ALA A 330 11.72 14.54 -4.36
C ALA A 330 12.90 13.94 -5.16
N LEU A 331 13.78 13.18 -4.51
CA LEU A 331 14.85 12.44 -5.17
C LEU A 331 14.30 11.37 -6.11
N ILE A 332 13.32 10.60 -5.65
CA ILE A 332 12.67 9.55 -6.44
C ILE A 332 11.99 10.16 -7.65
N ASP A 333 11.17 11.20 -7.49
CA ASP A 333 10.46 11.85 -8.58
C ASP A 333 11.43 12.46 -9.62
N GLN A 334 12.56 13.01 -9.16
CA GLN A 334 13.62 13.49 -10.05
C GLN A 334 14.20 12.34 -10.88
N SER A 335 14.37 11.15 -10.31
CA SER A 335 14.89 9.98 -11.03
C SER A 335 13.93 9.48 -12.13
N GLN A 336 12.65 9.82 -12.02
CA GLN A 336 11.61 9.31 -12.93
C GLN A 336 11.40 10.16 -14.18
N GLN A 337 12.08 11.29 -14.32
CA GLN A 337 11.86 12.22 -15.44
C GLN A 337 11.98 11.58 -16.83
N TYR A 338 12.86 10.60 -16.97
CA TYR A 338 13.14 9.89 -18.22
C TYR A 338 12.65 8.42 -18.18
N VAL A 339 11.86 8.05 -17.17
CA VAL A 339 11.27 6.71 -17.11
C VAL A 339 9.99 6.69 -17.94
N ASN A 340 10.19 6.70 -19.26
CA ASN A 340 9.15 6.72 -20.29
C ASN A 340 9.32 5.51 -21.21
N GLY A 341 8.23 5.03 -21.81
CA GLY A 341 8.29 3.95 -22.77
C GLY A 341 7.25 2.87 -22.56
N MET A 342 7.53 1.67 -23.02
CA MET A 342 6.59 0.55 -22.98
C MET A 342 7.27 -0.71 -22.44
N VAL A 343 6.52 -1.44 -21.60
CA VAL A 343 6.91 -2.78 -21.13
C VAL A 343 5.86 -3.79 -21.57
N ARG A 344 6.29 -4.83 -22.28
CA ARG A 344 5.47 -5.98 -22.61
C ARG A 344 5.66 -7.08 -21.59
N LEU A 345 4.55 -7.51 -20.98
CA LEU A 345 4.49 -8.58 -20.00
C LEU A 345 3.73 -9.79 -20.54
N LYS A 346 4.09 -10.94 -20.03
CA LYS A 346 3.34 -12.20 -20.15
C LYS A 346 2.89 -12.63 -18.77
N LEU A 347 1.59 -12.68 -18.53
CA LEU A 347 0.97 -13.20 -17.31
C LEU A 347 0.62 -14.67 -17.52
N TYR A 348 1.12 -15.54 -16.66
CA TYR A 348 0.87 -16.97 -16.79
C TYR A 348 1.07 -17.72 -15.48
N LYS A 349 0.00 -18.34 -14.98
CA LYS A 349 0.03 -19.26 -13.82
C LYS A 349 0.87 -18.74 -12.65
N GLY A 350 0.46 -17.62 -12.09
CA GLY A 350 1.12 -16.98 -10.95
C GLY A 350 2.38 -16.17 -11.27
N ASN A 351 2.79 -16.11 -12.55
CA ASN A 351 4.03 -15.44 -12.93
C ASN A 351 3.79 -14.18 -13.75
N VAL A 352 4.57 -13.14 -13.44
CA VAL A 352 4.73 -11.94 -14.26
C VAL A 352 6.08 -12.00 -14.96
N ILE A 353 6.07 -12.18 -16.27
CA ILE A 353 7.28 -12.37 -17.08
C ILE A 353 7.44 -11.17 -18.00
N VAL A 354 8.56 -10.48 -17.90
CA VAL A 354 8.92 -9.42 -18.85
C VAL A 354 9.41 -10.07 -20.14
N VAL A 355 8.75 -9.74 -21.26
CA VAL A 355 9.07 -10.30 -22.57
C VAL A 355 9.55 -9.24 -23.58
N GLY A 356 9.42 -7.95 -23.25
CA GLY A 356 9.94 -6.85 -24.06
C GLY A 356 9.89 -5.53 -23.31
N ARG A 357 10.69 -4.59 -23.73
CA ARG A 357 10.67 -3.20 -23.27
C ARG A 357 11.28 -2.28 -24.32
N SER A 358 10.78 -1.06 -24.42
CA SER A 358 11.31 -0.04 -25.30
C SER A 358 11.14 1.34 -24.72
N SER A 359 12.09 2.24 -25.02
CA SER A 359 12.05 3.63 -24.59
C SER A 359 12.89 4.48 -25.53
N ASP A 360 12.39 5.68 -25.88
CA ASP A 360 13.19 6.68 -26.60
C ASP A 360 14.24 7.33 -25.67
N ASP A 361 14.05 7.20 -24.34
CA ASP A 361 14.99 7.66 -23.31
C ASP A 361 15.96 6.54 -22.88
N SER A 362 16.08 5.45 -23.66
CA SER A 362 16.93 4.31 -23.33
C SER A 362 18.40 4.69 -23.25
N LEU A 363 19.07 4.22 -22.19
CA LEU A 363 20.53 4.23 -22.05
C LEU A 363 21.17 2.92 -22.53
N PHE A 364 20.37 1.95 -22.97
CA PHE A 364 20.85 0.74 -23.60
C PHE A 364 21.17 1.06 -25.06
N ASP A 365 22.44 0.95 -25.41
CA ASP A 365 22.97 1.19 -26.75
C ASP A 365 23.33 -0.17 -27.37
N GLU A 366 22.63 -0.52 -28.46
CA GLU A 366 22.80 -1.81 -29.14
C GLU A 366 24.17 -1.92 -29.83
N GLU A 367 24.73 -0.81 -30.31
CA GLU A 367 26.03 -0.79 -30.95
C GLU A 367 27.17 -1.04 -29.96
N ILE A 368 27.06 -0.48 -28.75
CA ILE A 368 28.05 -0.67 -27.68
C ILE A 368 27.89 -2.05 -27.00
N ALA A 369 26.65 -2.51 -26.83
CA ALA A 369 26.33 -3.72 -26.07
C ALA A 369 26.40 -5.02 -26.90
N THR A 370 26.66 -4.92 -28.21
CA THR A 370 26.71 -6.08 -29.11
C THR A 370 27.89 -6.99 -28.80
N PHE A 371 27.72 -8.30 -29.05
CA PHE A 371 28.80 -9.28 -29.10
C PHE A 371 29.37 -9.47 -30.51
N GLU A 372 28.79 -8.80 -31.50
CA GLU A 372 29.24 -8.78 -32.87
C GLU A 372 30.27 -7.67 -33.06
N GLU A 373 30.67 -7.37 -34.32
CA GLU A 373 31.58 -6.30 -34.65
C GLU A 373 30.90 -4.93 -34.42
N ASP A 374 31.45 -4.11 -33.52
CA ASP A 374 30.93 -2.81 -33.10
C ASP A 374 31.49 -1.62 -33.86
N ALA A 375 32.23 -1.84 -34.95
CA ALA A 375 32.91 -0.85 -35.74
C ALA A 375 33.80 0.13 -34.94
N GLY A 376 34.21 -0.25 -33.72
CA GLY A 376 35.05 0.55 -32.82
C GLY A 376 34.26 1.46 -31.88
N ALA A 377 32.98 1.20 -31.67
CA ALA A 377 32.16 1.95 -30.71
C ALA A 377 32.69 1.79 -29.27
N TYR A 378 33.32 0.65 -28.94
CA TYR A 378 33.93 0.39 -27.64
C TYR A 378 35.37 -0.13 -27.78
N ASP A 379 36.36 0.55 -27.18
CA ASP A 379 37.72 0.05 -27.10
C ASP A 379 37.93 -0.89 -25.92
N GLN A 380 37.96 -2.19 -26.19
CA GLN A 380 38.17 -3.22 -25.17
C GLN A 380 39.53 -3.06 -24.43
N ALA A 381 40.52 -2.39 -25.00
CA ALA A 381 41.81 -2.17 -24.36
C ALA A 381 41.74 -1.28 -23.12
N ASP A 382 40.79 -0.33 -23.07
CA ASP A 382 40.58 0.57 -21.93
C ASP A 382 40.27 -0.20 -20.62
N ALA A 383 39.62 -1.35 -20.71
CA ALA A 383 39.32 -2.19 -19.57
C ALA A 383 40.57 -2.63 -18.79
N ALA A 384 41.71 -2.81 -19.47
CA ALA A 384 42.96 -3.24 -18.83
C ALA A 384 43.49 -2.23 -17.80
N GLY A 385 43.40 -0.94 -18.10
CA GLY A 385 43.79 0.14 -17.18
C GLY A 385 42.86 0.22 -15.98
N PHE A 386 41.57 0.23 -16.21
CA PHE A 386 40.55 0.25 -15.20
C PHE A 386 40.68 -0.93 -14.22
N ILE A 387 40.85 -2.17 -14.73
CA ILE A 387 41.02 -3.37 -13.92
C ILE A 387 42.30 -3.30 -13.06
N LYS A 388 43.43 -2.83 -13.62
CA LYS A 388 44.70 -2.71 -12.89
C LYS A 388 44.57 -1.78 -11.69
N LEU A 389 43.92 -0.62 -11.87
CA LEU A 389 43.70 0.35 -10.79
C LEU A 389 42.77 -0.20 -9.71
N ASN A 390 41.64 -0.80 -10.09
CA ASN A 390 40.71 -1.42 -9.14
C ASN A 390 41.32 -2.64 -8.40
N ALA A 391 42.21 -3.39 -9.07
CA ALA A 391 42.90 -4.52 -8.47
C ALA A 391 43.99 -4.11 -7.45
N LEU A 392 44.46 -2.85 -7.43
CA LEU A 392 45.57 -2.40 -6.58
C LEU A 392 45.33 -2.70 -5.12
N ARG A 393 44.15 -2.35 -4.59
CA ARG A 393 43.76 -2.61 -3.19
C ARG A 393 43.76 -4.11 -2.85
N LEU A 394 43.30 -4.94 -3.80
CA LEU A 394 43.24 -6.40 -3.62
C LEU A 394 44.63 -7.01 -3.59
N ARG A 395 45.54 -6.57 -4.49
CA ARG A 395 46.93 -7.01 -4.52
C ARG A 395 47.66 -6.66 -3.24
N LEU A 396 47.51 -5.42 -2.76
CA LEU A 396 48.13 -4.97 -1.49
C LEU A 396 47.59 -5.77 -0.29
N ALA A 397 46.29 -6.03 -0.22
CA ALA A 397 45.70 -6.85 0.83
C ALA A 397 46.24 -8.31 0.79
N ALA A 398 46.29 -8.92 -0.40
CA ALA A 398 46.83 -10.25 -0.59
C ALA A 398 48.31 -10.37 -0.20
N GLN A 399 49.14 -9.38 -0.59
CA GLN A 399 50.57 -9.32 -0.20
C GLN A 399 50.78 -9.27 1.31
N LYS A 400 49.80 -8.74 2.05
CA LYS A 400 49.81 -8.68 3.52
C LYS A 400 49.10 -9.88 4.19
N GLY A 401 48.73 -10.90 3.42
CA GLY A 401 48.00 -12.07 3.93
C GLY A 401 46.57 -11.76 4.38
N ARG A 402 45.99 -10.61 4.00
CA ARG A 402 44.62 -10.22 4.32
C ARG A 402 43.74 -10.64 3.15
N ARG A 403 42.99 -11.73 3.33
CA ARG A 403 42.00 -12.26 2.38
C ARG A 403 40.63 -12.21 3.04
#